data_ae9aa1660f74d8d93e54f9a0c6340cd5
#
_entry.id   ae9aa1660f74d8d93e54f9a0c6340cd5
#
_cell.length_a   1.000
_cell.length_b   1.000
_cell.length_c   1.000
_cell.angle_alpha   90.00
_cell.angle_beta   90.00
_cell.angle_gamma   90.00
#
_symmetry.space_group_name_H-M   'P 1'
#
loop_
_entity.id
_entity.type
_entity.pdbx_description
1 polymer ?
#
loop_
_entity_poly.entity_id
_entity_poly.type
_entity_poly.pdbx_seq_one_letter_code
_entity_poly.pdbx_strand_id
1 'polypeptide(L)'
;MVPASAQRGFTLIEMVMVIVILGVIGATVAVFMRKPVDAYVDTARRAALSDLADTAVRRMARDIQRALPNSIRNPGNQCVEFIPTRTGGRYRAQTTAAGAGDILDFSAADTSFGVFGNLAAVPAEQQVRAGDVVVVYNLGIAGADAYAGDNTAVVTSVASAAESTIGIASKLFPLASGGNRFHVVPGDEKIVAFVCSGGKLYRSSNHAYGNSCPTAGAAVLADRVASCNFVYNDSDLQRNALVQMTMVLTDSAGESVSLYHEVHVSNTP
;
A
#
# COMPACT_ATOMS: atom_id res chain seq x y z
N MET A 1 25.14 -86.71 1.58
CA MET A 1 23.67 -86.69 1.45
C MET A 1 23.16 -85.54 2.29
N VAL A 2 22.65 -84.50 1.62
CA VAL A 2 22.04 -83.34 2.27
C VAL A 2 20.55 -83.67 2.46
N PRO A 3 19.99 -83.56 3.67
CA PRO A 3 18.58 -83.87 3.87
C PRO A 3 17.72 -82.79 3.16
N ALA A 4 16.79 -83.25 2.31
CA ALA A 4 15.81 -82.38 1.69
C ALA A 4 14.91 -81.76 2.75
N SER A 5 14.93 -80.45 2.91
CA SER A 5 13.97 -79.73 3.78
C SER A 5 12.58 -79.86 3.21
N ALA A 6 11.67 -80.47 3.96
CA ALA A 6 10.26 -80.55 3.57
C ALA A 6 9.65 -79.11 3.59
N GLN A 7 9.30 -78.58 2.40
CA GLN A 7 8.54 -77.32 2.27
C GLN A 7 7.13 -77.58 2.84
N ARG A 8 6.83 -76.94 3.96
CA ARG A 8 5.46 -76.92 4.52
C ARG A 8 4.64 -75.89 3.76
N GLY A 9 3.60 -76.32 3.08
CA GLY A 9 2.64 -75.42 2.43
C GLY A 9 1.76 -74.71 3.45
N PHE A 10 1.32 -73.46 3.10
CA PHE A 10 0.39 -72.71 3.93
C PHE A 10 -0.96 -73.38 4.05
N THR A 11 -1.55 -73.36 5.26
CA THR A 11 -2.91 -73.88 5.49
C THR A 11 -3.95 -72.81 5.06
N LEU A 12 -5.12 -73.24 4.66
CA LEU A 12 -6.23 -72.35 4.26
C LEU A 12 -6.59 -71.38 5.41
N ILE A 13 -6.58 -71.87 6.68
CA ILE A 13 -6.86 -71.03 7.82
C ILE A 13 -5.81 -69.91 8.07
N GLU A 14 -4.54 -70.19 7.75
CA GLU A 14 -3.46 -69.26 7.90
C GLU A 14 -3.60 -68.12 6.85
N MET A 15 -3.99 -68.45 5.63
CA MET A 15 -4.30 -67.45 4.57
C MET A 15 -5.48 -66.57 4.97
N VAL A 16 -6.57 -67.17 5.49
CA VAL A 16 -7.75 -66.40 5.96
C VAL A 16 -7.38 -65.46 7.11
N MET A 17 -6.61 -65.93 8.10
CA MET A 17 -6.17 -65.08 9.19
C MET A 17 -5.30 -63.92 8.72
N VAL A 18 -4.37 -64.13 7.80
CA VAL A 18 -3.53 -63.07 7.25
C VAL A 18 -4.36 -62.02 6.52
N ILE A 19 -5.33 -62.42 5.72
CA ILE A 19 -6.20 -61.48 4.98
C ILE A 19 -7.04 -60.65 5.96
N VAL A 20 -7.60 -61.27 6.98
CA VAL A 20 -8.39 -60.57 8.04
C VAL A 20 -7.51 -59.55 8.79
N ILE A 21 -6.33 -59.96 9.25
CA ILE A 21 -5.41 -59.08 9.94
C ILE A 21 -4.96 -57.90 9.06
N LEU A 22 -4.57 -58.19 7.83
CA LEU A 22 -4.18 -57.13 6.88
C LEU A 22 -5.34 -56.18 6.58
N GLY A 23 -6.56 -56.72 6.46
CA GLY A 23 -7.77 -55.90 6.23
C GLY A 23 -8.04 -54.95 7.45
N VAL A 24 -7.93 -55.47 8.68
CA VAL A 24 -8.10 -54.65 9.88
C VAL A 24 -6.99 -53.60 10.01
N ILE A 25 -5.73 -54.01 9.81
CA ILE A 25 -4.60 -53.05 9.86
C ILE A 25 -4.74 -52.00 8.76
N GLY A 26 -5.06 -52.39 7.50
CA GLY A 26 -5.26 -51.49 6.41
C GLY A 26 -6.38 -50.46 6.68
N ALA A 27 -7.50 -50.92 7.24
CA ALA A 27 -8.61 -50.02 7.58
C ALA A 27 -8.24 -49.04 8.70
N THR A 28 -7.54 -49.51 9.76
CA THR A 28 -7.07 -48.63 10.85
C THR A 28 -6.05 -47.59 10.33
N VAL A 29 -5.06 -47.97 9.54
CA VAL A 29 -4.08 -47.08 8.96
C VAL A 29 -4.75 -46.03 8.06
N ALA A 30 -5.69 -46.44 7.20
CA ALA A 30 -6.41 -45.51 6.32
C ALA A 30 -7.20 -44.45 7.11
N VAL A 31 -7.84 -44.81 8.23
CA VAL A 31 -8.56 -43.83 9.07
C VAL A 31 -7.59 -42.93 9.83
N PHE A 32 -6.51 -43.48 10.39
CA PHE A 32 -5.53 -42.69 11.14
C PHE A 32 -4.73 -41.74 10.30
N MET A 33 -4.45 -42.06 9.04
CA MET A 33 -3.66 -41.21 8.16
C MET A 33 -4.45 -40.04 7.55
N ARG A 34 -5.77 -40.11 7.47
CA ARG A 34 -6.60 -39.02 6.93
C ARG A 34 -6.54 -37.77 7.80
N LYS A 35 -6.73 -37.88 9.09
CA LYS A 35 -6.77 -36.74 10.03
C LYS A 35 -5.51 -35.85 10.01
N PRO A 36 -4.27 -36.38 10.09
CA PRO A 36 -3.06 -35.56 10.03
C PRO A 36 -2.85 -34.92 8.66
N VAL A 37 -3.26 -35.59 7.56
CA VAL A 37 -3.17 -35.02 6.20
C VAL A 37 -4.13 -33.85 6.05
N ASP A 38 -5.37 -33.99 6.49
CA ASP A 38 -6.37 -32.90 6.45
C ASP A 38 -5.90 -31.72 7.30
N ALA A 39 -5.41 -31.96 8.52
CA ALA A 39 -4.88 -30.92 9.40
C ALA A 39 -3.65 -30.20 8.79
N TYR A 40 -2.78 -30.92 8.08
CA TYR A 40 -1.65 -30.31 7.36
C TYR A 40 -2.13 -29.42 6.22
N VAL A 41 -3.10 -29.87 5.44
CA VAL A 41 -3.68 -29.09 4.31
C VAL A 41 -4.36 -27.83 4.84
N ASP A 42 -5.13 -27.91 5.92
CA ASP A 42 -5.80 -26.75 6.52
C ASP A 42 -4.79 -25.73 7.08
N THR A 43 -3.72 -26.21 7.71
CA THR A 43 -2.64 -25.35 8.20
C THR A 43 -1.93 -24.65 7.03
N ALA A 44 -1.66 -25.36 5.94
CA ALA A 44 -1.04 -24.79 4.77
C ALA A 44 -1.94 -23.73 4.07
N ARG A 45 -3.26 -23.96 4.04
CA ARG A 45 -4.24 -22.98 3.52
C ARG A 45 -4.27 -21.71 4.37
N ARG A 46 -4.32 -21.84 5.71
CA ARG A 46 -4.25 -20.68 6.61
C ARG A 46 -2.98 -19.89 6.42
N ALA A 47 -1.84 -20.56 6.32
CA ALA A 47 -0.56 -19.89 6.08
C ALA A 47 -0.56 -19.12 4.77
N ALA A 48 -1.08 -19.70 3.68
CA ALA A 48 -1.19 -19.02 2.38
C ALA A 48 -2.13 -17.81 2.41
N LEU A 49 -3.27 -17.90 3.11
CA LEU A 49 -4.19 -16.76 3.28
C LEU A 49 -3.56 -15.66 4.12
N SER A 50 -2.86 -16.02 5.19
CA SER A 50 -2.17 -15.06 6.05
C SER A 50 -1.06 -14.33 5.32
N ASP A 51 -0.27 -15.03 4.50
CA ASP A 51 0.81 -14.44 3.70
C ASP A 51 0.27 -13.47 2.64
N LEU A 52 -0.83 -13.85 1.96
CA LEU A 52 -1.51 -12.99 1.01
C LEU A 52 -2.03 -11.71 1.68
N ALA A 53 -2.68 -11.84 2.84
CA ALA A 53 -3.21 -10.72 3.60
C ALA A 53 -2.09 -9.80 4.10
N ASP A 54 -1.04 -10.35 4.70
CA ASP A 54 0.10 -9.58 5.23
C ASP A 54 0.84 -8.83 4.12
N THR A 55 1.06 -9.48 2.97
CA THR A 55 1.70 -8.85 1.81
C THR A 55 0.87 -7.66 1.29
N ALA A 56 -0.45 -7.82 1.16
CA ALA A 56 -1.34 -6.77 0.72
C ALA A 56 -1.35 -5.59 1.70
N VAL A 57 -1.48 -5.87 2.99
CA VAL A 57 -1.53 -4.86 4.05
C VAL A 57 -0.22 -4.10 4.18
N ARG A 58 0.93 -4.78 4.13
CA ARG A 58 2.25 -4.12 4.14
C ARG A 58 2.46 -3.21 2.95
N ARG A 59 1.94 -3.58 1.78
CA ARG A 59 2.00 -2.73 0.60
C ARG A 59 1.12 -1.49 0.78
N MET A 60 -0.13 -1.67 1.20
CA MET A 60 -1.02 -0.55 1.52
C MET A 60 -0.41 0.40 2.55
N ALA A 61 0.14 -0.14 3.64
CA ALA A 61 0.74 0.65 4.70
C ALA A 61 1.90 1.54 4.19
N ARG A 62 2.79 0.98 3.37
CA ARG A 62 3.90 1.76 2.77
C ARG A 62 3.42 2.86 1.84
N ASP A 63 2.39 2.60 1.04
CA ASP A 63 1.83 3.59 0.14
C ASP A 63 1.11 4.70 0.93
N ILE A 64 0.32 4.34 1.94
CA ILE A 64 -0.41 5.28 2.82
C ILE A 64 0.56 6.17 3.61
N GLN A 65 1.69 5.63 4.09
CA GLN A 65 2.72 6.43 4.78
C GLN A 65 3.36 7.51 3.91
N ARG A 66 3.25 7.38 2.59
CA ARG A 66 3.70 8.37 1.61
C ARG A 66 2.61 9.33 1.18
N ALA A 67 1.46 9.30 1.82
CA ALA A 67 0.39 10.23 1.52
C ALA A 67 0.82 11.68 1.79
N LEU A 68 0.40 12.58 0.94
CA LEU A 68 0.49 14.01 1.19
C LEU A 68 -0.25 14.34 2.48
N PRO A 69 0.32 15.11 3.41
CA PRO A 69 -0.38 15.51 4.62
C PRO A 69 -1.80 16.03 4.33
N ASN A 70 -2.77 15.63 5.13
CA ASN A 70 -4.18 16.01 5.01
C ASN A 70 -4.84 15.68 3.66
N SER A 71 -4.34 14.67 2.94
CA SER A 71 -4.93 14.24 1.65
C SER A 71 -5.71 12.94 1.72
N ILE A 72 -5.67 12.23 2.85
CA ILE A 72 -6.38 10.95 2.96
C ILE A 72 -7.88 11.21 3.02
N ARG A 73 -8.62 10.46 2.21
CA ARG A 73 -10.08 10.49 2.15
C ARG A 73 -10.62 9.07 2.27
N ASN A 74 -11.76 8.93 2.90
CA ASN A 74 -12.47 7.66 3.05
C ASN A 74 -13.91 7.82 2.53
N PRO A 75 -14.10 7.79 1.19
CA PRO A 75 -15.42 8.00 0.57
C PRO A 75 -16.45 6.94 0.96
N GLY A 76 -16.01 5.83 1.51
CA GLY A 76 -16.82 4.76 2.04
C GLY A 76 -15.94 3.72 2.70
N ASN A 77 -16.50 2.89 3.53
CA ASN A 77 -15.76 1.89 4.33
C ASN A 77 -14.99 0.83 3.49
N GLN A 78 -15.25 0.73 2.20
CA GLN A 78 -14.53 -0.17 1.28
C GLN A 78 -13.53 0.55 0.38
N CYS A 79 -13.29 1.84 0.65
CA CYS A 79 -12.33 2.61 -0.11
C CYS A 79 -11.58 3.61 0.78
N VAL A 80 -10.28 3.69 0.58
CA VAL A 80 -9.42 4.76 1.07
C VAL A 80 -8.62 5.33 -0.11
N GLU A 81 -8.54 6.65 -0.18
CA GLU A 81 -7.91 7.38 -1.28
C GLU A 81 -6.99 8.46 -0.72
N PHE A 82 -5.88 8.75 -1.40
CA PHE A 82 -4.93 9.77 -1.00
C PHE A 82 -4.08 10.24 -2.19
N ILE A 83 -3.44 11.38 -2.04
CA ILE A 83 -2.45 11.91 -2.98
C ILE A 83 -1.07 11.36 -2.55
N PRO A 84 -0.38 10.56 -3.39
CA PRO A 84 0.94 10.03 -3.05
C PRO A 84 2.01 11.12 -3.21
N THR A 85 3.07 11.07 -2.39
CA THR A 85 4.24 11.93 -2.57
C THR A 85 5.42 11.11 -3.10
N ARG A 86 6.16 11.69 -4.04
CA ARG A 86 7.41 11.16 -4.58
C ARG A 86 8.58 11.54 -3.68
N THR A 87 8.61 12.80 -3.29
CA THR A 87 9.65 13.44 -2.46
C THR A 87 9.11 14.72 -1.85
N GLY A 88 9.94 15.40 -1.12
CA GLY A 88 9.67 16.72 -0.58
C GLY A 88 10.97 17.40 -0.15
N GLY A 89 10.89 18.66 0.22
CA GLY A 89 12.04 19.42 0.64
C GLY A 89 11.67 20.72 1.32
N ARG A 90 12.66 21.58 1.45
CA ARG A 90 12.47 22.94 1.95
C ARG A 90 12.80 23.94 0.85
N TYR A 91 11.87 24.84 0.62
CA TYR A 91 12.08 25.95 -0.29
C TYR A 91 12.84 27.09 0.42
N ARG A 92 13.51 27.91 -0.37
CA ARG A 92 14.14 29.13 0.11
C ARG A 92 13.06 30.18 0.40
N ALA A 93 13.01 30.64 1.65
CA ALA A 93 12.06 31.66 2.09
C ALA A 93 12.69 33.05 2.23
N GLN A 94 14.03 33.16 2.17
CA GLN A 94 14.76 34.41 2.32
C GLN A 94 15.98 34.42 1.40
N THR A 95 16.28 35.58 0.82
CA THR A 95 17.54 35.80 0.10
C THR A 95 18.72 35.77 1.06
N THR A 96 19.94 35.58 0.52
CA THR A 96 21.17 35.76 1.29
C THR A 96 21.36 37.23 1.66
N ALA A 97 22.29 37.52 2.57
CA ALA A 97 22.65 38.90 2.92
C ALA A 97 23.12 39.74 1.72
N ALA A 98 23.61 39.07 0.66
CA ALA A 98 23.98 39.70 -0.62
C ALA A 98 22.80 39.83 -1.61
N GLY A 99 21.58 39.52 -1.21
CA GLY A 99 20.38 39.55 -2.06
C GLY A 99 20.29 38.42 -3.09
N ALA A 100 21.11 37.37 -2.95
CA ALA A 100 21.09 36.20 -3.84
C ALA A 100 20.14 35.10 -3.37
N GLY A 101 19.71 34.25 -4.29
CA GLY A 101 18.85 33.08 -4.05
C GLY A 101 17.42 33.35 -4.51
N ASP A 102 16.83 32.34 -5.11
CA ASP A 102 15.47 32.34 -5.65
C ASP A 102 14.50 31.93 -4.52
N ILE A 103 13.70 32.86 -4.02
CA ILE A 103 12.74 32.62 -2.94
C ILE A 103 11.39 32.20 -3.53
N LEU A 104 10.64 31.37 -2.81
CA LEU A 104 9.23 31.15 -3.14
C LEU A 104 8.41 32.35 -2.65
N ASP A 105 7.84 33.12 -3.59
CA ASP A 105 7.07 34.33 -3.31
C ASP A 105 5.59 33.99 -3.03
N PHE A 106 5.07 34.52 -1.94
CA PHE A 106 3.66 34.38 -1.54
C PHE A 106 2.87 35.69 -1.71
N SER A 107 3.52 36.75 -2.19
CA SER A 107 2.88 38.05 -2.46
C SER A 107 2.49 38.22 -3.92
N ALA A 108 3.13 37.51 -4.83
CA ALA A 108 2.90 37.53 -6.26
C ALA A 108 2.97 36.13 -6.86
N ALA A 109 2.47 35.97 -8.09
CA ALA A 109 2.61 34.70 -8.81
C ALA A 109 4.08 34.44 -9.13
N ASP A 110 4.56 33.26 -8.76
CA ASP A 110 5.93 32.81 -8.94
C ASP A 110 6.06 31.75 -10.04
N THR A 111 7.24 31.63 -10.64
CA THR A 111 7.53 30.68 -11.71
C THR A 111 8.72 29.77 -11.40
N SER A 112 9.46 30.04 -10.31
CA SER A 112 10.56 29.20 -9.85
C SER A 112 10.88 29.46 -8.39
N PHE A 113 11.58 28.54 -7.76
CA PHE A 113 12.10 28.70 -6.41
C PHE A 113 13.32 27.83 -6.14
N GLY A 114 14.19 28.31 -5.27
CA GLY A 114 15.36 27.60 -4.79
C GLY A 114 14.99 26.57 -3.72
N VAL A 115 15.65 25.41 -3.78
CA VAL A 115 15.50 24.29 -2.83
C VAL A 115 16.84 23.97 -2.21
N PHE A 116 16.87 23.86 -0.89
CA PHE A 116 18.06 23.45 -0.19
C PHE A 116 18.41 21.98 -0.48
N GLY A 117 19.59 21.75 -1.04
CA GLY A 117 20.10 20.44 -1.37
C GLY A 117 20.06 20.11 -2.86
N ASN A 118 20.79 19.04 -3.21
CA ASN A 118 20.89 18.56 -4.58
C ASN A 118 19.79 17.54 -4.88
N LEU A 119 18.80 17.94 -5.69
CA LEU A 119 17.67 17.09 -6.09
C LEU A 119 18.08 15.90 -6.99
N ALA A 120 19.28 15.91 -7.60
CA ALA A 120 19.79 14.76 -8.34
C ALA A 120 20.50 13.74 -7.46
N ALA A 121 20.83 14.07 -6.20
CA ALA A 121 21.53 13.17 -5.29
C ALA A 121 20.62 12.13 -4.62
N VAL A 122 19.30 12.20 -4.84
CA VAL A 122 18.32 11.23 -4.35
C VAL A 122 18.15 10.06 -5.33
N PRO A 123 17.64 8.89 -4.89
CA PRO A 123 17.32 7.78 -5.77
C PRO A 123 16.41 8.19 -6.94
N ALA A 124 16.57 7.54 -8.08
CA ALA A 124 15.89 7.92 -9.34
C ALA A 124 14.35 7.97 -9.22
N GLU A 125 13.77 7.14 -8.38
CA GLU A 125 12.33 7.11 -8.08
C GLU A 125 11.85 8.30 -7.23
N GLN A 126 12.75 8.99 -6.54
CA GLN A 126 12.47 10.17 -5.71
C GLN A 126 12.85 11.48 -6.41
N GLN A 127 13.50 11.43 -7.58
CA GLN A 127 13.87 12.63 -8.32
C GLN A 127 12.65 13.36 -8.85
N VAL A 128 12.67 14.68 -8.70
CA VAL A 128 11.65 15.58 -9.25
C VAL A 128 11.79 15.65 -10.76
N ARG A 129 10.68 15.62 -11.49
CA ARG A 129 10.63 15.63 -12.95
C ARG A 129 9.67 16.69 -13.46
N ALA A 130 9.90 17.17 -14.67
CA ALA A 130 8.90 17.99 -15.36
C ALA A 130 7.59 17.20 -15.52
N GLY A 131 6.47 17.85 -15.24
CA GLY A 131 5.15 17.23 -15.18
C GLY A 131 4.72 16.75 -13.77
N ASP A 132 5.64 16.60 -12.81
CA ASP A 132 5.29 16.42 -11.42
C ASP A 132 4.54 17.65 -10.88
N VAL A 133 3.93 17.54 -9.71
CA VAL A 133 3.17 18.64 -9.10
C VAL A 133 3.77 19.00 -7.75
N VAL A 134 4.20 20.24 -7.60
CA VAL A 134 4.60 20.81 -6.31
C VAL A 134 3.35 21.17 -5.52
N VAL A 135 3.34 20.81 -4.25
CA VAL A 135 2.29 21.16 -3.28
C VAL A 135 2.92 21.86 -2.07
N VAL A 136 2.38 23.02 -1.71
CA VAL A 136 2.82 23.78 -0.55
C VAL A 136 1.69 23.88 0.45
N TYR A 137 1.96 23.49 1.69
CA TYR A 137 1.08 23.65 2.85
C TYR A 137 -0.35 23.14 2.63
N ASN A 138 -0.49 21.83 2.34
CA ASN A 138 -1.80 21.20 2.19
C ASN A 138 -2.52 21.06 3.53
N LEU A 139 -3.68 21.70 3.66
CA LEU A 139 -4.53 21.61 4.86
C LEU A 139 -5.80 20.78 4.63
N GLY A 140 -6.12 20.44 3.36
CA GLY A 140 -7.36 19.75 3.01
C GLY A 140 -8.63 20.57 3.21
N ILE A 141 -8.50 21.90 3.27
CA ILE A 141 -9.63 22.84 3.42
C ILE A 141 -9.69 23.80 2.22
N ALA A 142 -10.83 24.42 2.00
CA ALA A 142 -11.00 25.39 0.92
C ALA A 142 -9.92 26.49 0.97
N GLY A 143 -9.29 26.77 -0.18
CA GLY A 143 -8.17 27.69 -0.31
C GLY A 143 -6.81 27.08 0.01
N ALA A 144 -6.72 25.86 0.52
CA ALA A 144 -5.47 25.13 0.77
C ALA A 144 -5.66 23.61 0.60
N ASP A 145 -6.38 23.22 -0.45
CA ASP A 145 -6.66 21.82 -0.81
C ASP A 145 -5.98 21.45 -2.13
N ALA A 146 -5.09 20.48 -2.07
CA ALA A 146 -4.39 19.95 -3.25
C ALA A 146 -5.34 19.26 -4.24
N TYR A 147 -6.44 18.70 -3.80
CA TYR A 147 -7.47 18.14 -4.68
C TYR A 147 -8.19 19.20 -5.50
N ALA A 148 -8.37 20.39 -4.93
CA ALA A 148 -8.94 21.54 -5.64
C ALA A 148 -7.90 22.30 -6.50
N GLY A 149 -6.61 22.00 -6.32
CA GLY A 149 -5.53 22.69 -7.03
C GLY A 149 -5.17 24.05 -6.43
N ASP A 150 -5.68 24.36 -5.23
CA ASP A 150 -5.50 25.67 -4.59
C ASP A 150 -4.02 25.99 -4.35
N ASN A 151 -3.28 25.02 -3.84
CA ASN A 151 -1.91 25.11 -3.36
C ASN A 151 -0.94 24.23 -4.19
N THR A 152 -1.23 24.02 -5.46
CA THR A 152 -0.45 23.15 -6.36
C THR A 152 0.08 23.91 -7.56
N ALA A 153 1.26 23.52 -8.07
CA ALA A 153 1.82 24.00 -9.32
C ALA A 153 2.55 22.87 -10.07
N VAL A 154 2.38 22.81 -11.39
CA VAL A 154 3.08 21.82 -12.23
C VAL A 154 4.54 22.19 -12.38
N VAL A 155 5.46 21.24 -12.19
CA VAL A 155 6.88 21.39 -12.42
C VAL A 155 7.15 21.52 -13.92
N THR A 156 7.82 22.59 -14.34
CA THR A 156 8.21 22.83 -15.73
C THR A 156 9.66 22.46 -16.00
N SER A 157 10.54 22.64 -15.01
CA SER A 157 11.96 22.34 -15.12
C SER A 157 12.59 22.05 -13.74
N VAL A 158 13.74 21.39 -13.77
CA VAL A 158 14.56 21.16 -12.55
C VAL A 158 16.02 21.42 -12.91
N ALA A 159 16.65 22.33 -12.20
CA ALA A 159 18.09 22.57 -12.28
C ALA A 159 18.73 22.09 -10.98
N SER A 160 19.47 20.97 -11.05
CA SER A 160 20.09 20.35 -9.89
C SER A 160 21.49 20.90 -9.66
N ALA A 161 21.72 21.40 -8.44
CA ALA A 161 23.00 21.93 -7.97
C ALA A 161 23.10 21.72 -6.45
N ALA A 162 24.13 22.26 -5.79
CA ALA A 162 24.23 22.26 -4.33
C ALA A 162 23.00 22.92 -3.67
N GLU A 163 22.47 23.96 -4.32
CA GLU A 163 21.12 24.48 -4.13
C GLU A 163 20.40 24.35 -5.48
N SER A 164 19.36 23.54 -5.52
CA SER A 164 18.62 23.23 -6.74
C SER A 164 17.54 24.28 -6.97
N THR A 165 17.12 24.46 -8.23
CA THR A 165 15.98 25.32 -8.58
C THR A 165 14.90 24.49 -9.26
N ILE A 166 13.66 24.64 -8.80
CA ILE A 166 12.47 24.05 -9.42
C ILE A 166 11.71 25.14 -10.15
N GLY A 167 11.59 25.02 -11.49
CA GLY A 167 10.69 25.83 -12.30
C GLY A 167 9.27 25.25 -12.21
N ILE A 168 8.27 26.10 -12.07
CA ILE A 168 6.86 25.76 -11.97
C ILE A 168 6.01 26.55 -12.94
N ALA A 169 4.83 26.05 -13.27
CA ALA A 169 3.79 26.86 -13.90
C ALA A 169 3.43 28.03 -12.96
N SER A 170 3.27 29.22 -13.52
CA SER A 170 3.01 30.44 -12.74
C SER A 170 1.90 30.24 -11.72
N LYS A 171 2.21 30.45 -10.44
CA LYS A 171 1.29 30.21 -9.33
C LYS A 171 1.53 31.20 -8.18
N LEU A 172 0.45 31.79 -7.70
CA LEU A 172 0.41 32.42 -6.38
C LEU A 172 -0.05 31.38 -5.36
N PHE A 173 0.87 30.95 -4.50
CA PHE A 173 0.50 30.03 -3.43
C PHE A 173 -0.24 30.78 -2.31
N PRO A 174 -1.38 30.22 -1.81
CA PRO A 174 -2.24 30.95 -0.87
C PRO A 174 -1.61 31.12 0.53
N LEU A 175 -0.83 30.12 0.96
CA LEU A 175 -0.28 30.06 2.31
C LEU A 175 1.16 29.51 2.33
N ALA A 176 2.02 30.14 3.11
CA ALA A 176 3.37 29.66 3.36
C ALA A 176 3.36 28.51 4.39
N SER A 177 4.20 27.50 4.17
CA SER A 177 4.42 26.45 5.19
C SER A 177 5.26 27.00 6.34
N GLY A 178 4.85 26.77 7.58
CA GLY A 178 5.59 27.18 8.77
C GLY A 178 7.00 26.58 8.90
N GLY A 179 7.27 25.47 8.19
CA GLY A 179 8.58 24.83 8.09
C GLY A 179 9.27 25.04 6.74
N ASN A 180 8.76 25.93 5.88
CA ASN A 180 9.20 26.17 4.51
C ASN A 180 9.23 24.87 3.68
N ARG A 181 8.26 23.96 3.90
CA ARG A 181 8.20 22.65 3.28
C ARG A 181 7.36 22.69 2.01
N PHE A 182 7.76 21.88 1.05
CA PHE A 182 6.95 21.51 -0.09
C PHE A 182 6.98 20.00 -0.29
N HIS A 183 5.98 19.47 -0.94
CA HIS A 183 5.89 18.08 -1.36
C HIS A 183 5.79 18.01 -2.88
N VAL A 184 6.23 16.89 -3.43
CA VAL A 184 6.14 16.63 -4.88
C VAL A 184 5.29 15.40 -5.11
N VAL A 185 4.22 15.57 -5.86
CA VAL A 185 3.30 14.52 -6.30
C VAL A 185 3.70 14.07 -7.68
N PRO A 186 3.81 12.75 -7.96
CA PRO A 186 4.11 12.24 -9.29
C PRO A 186 3.08 12.71 -10.31
N GLY A 187 3.52 13.20 -11.47
CA GLY A 187 2.62 13.62 -12.53
C GLY A 187 1.85 12.46 -13.18
N ASP A 188 2.43 11.28 -13.13
CA ASP A 188 1.88 10.03 -13.66
C ASP A 188 1.04 9.23 -12.64
N GLU A 189 1.07 9.59 -11.35
CA GLU A 189 0.29 8.94 -10.30
C GLU A 189 -0.23 9.97 -9.29
N LYS A 190 -1.25 10.75 -9.69
CA LYS A 190 -1.75 11.87 -8.90
C LYS A 190 -2.60 11.45 -7.70
N ILE A 191 -3.31 10.33 -7.82
CA ILE A 191 -4.13 9.77 -6.75
C ILE A 191 -3.93 8.27 -6.70
N VAL A 192 -3.88 7.74 -5.51
CA VAL A 192 -3.90 6.30 -5.23
C VAL A 192 -5.12 5.99 -4.40
N ALA A 193 -5.86 4.93 -4.76
CA ALA A 193 -6.97 4.42 -3.98
C ALA A 193 -6.83 2.92 -3.77
N PHE A 194 -7.18 2.46 -2.58
CA PHE A 194 -7.38 1.04 -2.28
C PHE A 194 -8.89 0.77 -2.18
N VAL A 195 -9.35 -0.18 -2.97
CA VAL A 195 -10.79 -0.45 -3.15
C VAL A 195 -11.07 -1.92 -3.01
N CYS A 196 -11.97 -2.28 -2.11
CA CYS A 196 -12.50 -3.64 -2.02
C CYS A 196 -13.78 -3.76 -2.82
N SER A 197 -13.79 -4.62 -3.83
CA SER A 197 -14.95 -4.86 -4.68
C SER A 197 -14.89 -6.25 -5.31
N GLY A 198 -16.03 -6.92 -5.42
CA GLY A 198 -16.15 -8.20 -6.12
C GLY A 198 -15.21 -9.30 -5.58
N GLY A 199 -14.99 -9.38 -4.28
CA GLY A 199 -14.12 -10.37 -3.67
C GLY A 199 -12.62 -10.12 -3.85
N LYS A 200 -12.24 -8.90 -4.21
CA LYS A 200 -10.85 -8.50 -4.46
C LYS A 200 -10.52 -7.17 -3.82
N LEU A 201 -9.25 -7.00 -3.47
CA LEU A 201 -8.65 -5.72 -3.12
C LEU A 201 -7.88 -5.19 -4.33
N TYR A 202 -8.21 -3.97 -4.74
CA TYR A 202 -7.57 -3.28 -5.86
C TYR A 202 -6.70 -2.13 -5.37
N ARG A 203 -5.62 -1.85 -6.09
CA ARG A 203 -4.88 -0.59 -6.05
C ARG A 203 -5.15 0.15 -7.34
N SER A 204 -5.89 1.21 -7.25
CA SER A 204 -6.16 2.13 -8.34
C SER A 204 -5.18 3.30 -8.28
N SER A 205 -4.74 3.80 -9.44
CA SER A 205 -3.84 4.94 -9.54
C SER A 205 -4.07 5.70 -10.85
N ASN A 206 -3.48 6.88 -10.95
CA ASN A 206 -3.46 7.68 -12.18
C ASN A 206 -4.84 8.14 -12.69
N HIS A 207 -5.78 8.33 -11.80
CA HIS A 207 -7.07 8.92 -12.14
C HIS A 207 -7.12 10.42 -11.82
N ALA A 208 -8.07 11.13 -12.39
CA ALA A 208 -8.23 12.57 -12.14
C ALA A 208 -8.58 12.84 -10.68
N TYR A 209 -8.30 14.07 -10.21
CA TYR A 209 -8.73 14.56 -8.90
C TYR A 209 -10.27 14.57 -8.83
N GLY A 210 -10.86 13.43 -8.67
CA GLY A 210 -12.32 13.24 -8.64
C GLY A 210 -12.68 12.16 -7.66
N ASN A 211 -13.87 12.24 -7.15
CA ASN A 211 -14.41 11.33 -6.18
C ASN A 211 -14.84 10.05 -6.88
N SER A 212 -13.99 9.06 -7.00
CA SER A 212 -14.52 7.74 -7.33
C SER A 212 -13.44 6.67 -7.19
N CYS A 213 -13.47 5.88 -6.24
CA CYS A 213 -12.66 4.70 -6.05
C CYS A 213 -12.78 3.71 -7.26
N PRO A 214 -12.19 4.01 -8.44
CA PRO A 214 -12.39 3.21 -9.64
C PRO A 214 -11.64 1.90 -9.52
N THR A 215 -12.25 0.82 -10.01
CA THR A 215 -11.59 -0.50 -10.11
C THR A 215 -11.22 -0.85 -11.55
N ALA A 216 -11.72 -0.13 -12.53
CA ALA A 216 -11.41 -0.36 -13.95
C ALA A 216 -9.93 -0.09 -14.22
N GLY A 217 -9.23 -1.09 -14.74
CA GLY A 217 -7.78 -1.02 -14.99
C GLY A 217 -6.89 -1.04 -13.75
N ALA A 218 -7.46 -1.18 -12.56
CA ALA A 218 -6.72 -1.23 -11.31
C ALA A 218 -6.00 -2.57 -11.10
N ALA A 219 -4.82 -2.52 -10.48
CA ALA A 219 -4.07 -3.73 -10.14
C ALA A 219 -4.71 -4.46 -8.96
N VAL A 220 -4.88 -5.79 -9.08
CA VAL A 220 -5.34 -6.63 -7.97
C VAL A 220 -4.19 -6.86 -7.01
N LEU A 221 -4.37 -6.51 -5.73
CA LEU A 221 -3.42 -6.76 -4.65
C LEU A 221 -3.69 -8.06 -3.92
N ALA A 222 -4.96 -8.38 -3.71
CA ALA A 222 -5.39 -9.65 -3.11
C ALA A 222 -6.71 -10.09 -3.73
N ASP A 223 -6.87 -11.38 -3.89
CA ASP A 223 -8.12 -12.07 -4.16
C ASP A 223 -8.69 -12.69 -2.89
N ARG A 224 -9.86 -13.35 -2.98
CA ARG A 224 -10.52 -14.03 -1.85
C ARG A 224 -10.87 -13.12 -0.68
N VAL A 225 -11.09 -11.83 -0.95
CA VAL A 225 -11.50 -10.84 0.05
C VAL A 225 -12.99 -11.00 0.33
N ALA A 226 -13.33 -11.61 1.46
CA ALA A 226 -14.71 -11.77 1.90
C ALA A 226 -15.30 -10.44 2.40
N SER A 227 -14.49 -9.66 3.11
CA SER A 227 -14.84 -8.30 3.53
C SER A 227 -13.60 -7.45 3.78
N CYS A 228 -13.75 -6.15 3.65
CA CYS A 228 -12.78 -5.20 4.17
C CYS A 228 -13.47 -3.97 4.73
N ASN A 229 -12.80 -3.29 5.64
CA ASN A 229 -13.26 -2.05 6.23
C ASN A 229 -12.06 -1.12 6.42
N PHE A 230 -12.15 0.08 5.84
CA PHE A 230 -11.21 1.17 6.07
C PHE A 230 -11.89 2.22 6.93
N VAL A 231 -11.19 2.70 7.94
CA VAL A 231 -11.65 3.81 8.78
C VAL A 231 -10.51 4.83 8.85
N TYR A 232 -10.83 6.04 8.45
CA TYR A 232 -9.99 7.20 8.63
C TYR A 232 -10.79 8.26 9.38
N ASN A 233 -10.30 8.66 10.53
CA ASN A 233 -10.95 9.70 11.32
C ASN A 233 -10.33 11.06 10.97
N ASP A 234 -11.05 11.84 10.18
CA ASP A 234 -10.67 13.19 9.72
C ASP A 234 -11.22 14.30 10.60
N SER A 235 -11.92 13.95 11.71
CA SER A 235 -12.66 14.92 12.53
C SER A 235 -11.77 15.94 13.26
N ASP A 236 -10.46 15.69 13.31
CA ASP A 236 -9.51 16.57 13.95
C ASP A 236 -8.31 16.83 13.05
N LEU A 237 -7.96 18.09 12.80
CA LEU A 237 -6.69 18.53 12.19
C LEU A 237 -5.50 18.12 13.09
N GLN A 238 -5.41 16.84 13.40
CA GLN A 238 -4.36 16.31 14.25
C GLN A 238 -3.07 16.15 13.45
N ARG A 239 -1.95 16.44 14.08
CA ARG A 239 -0.61 16.24 13.49
C ARG A 239 -0.35 14.80 13.08
N ASN A 240 -1.05 13.86 13.69
CA ASN A 240 -0.98 12.44 13.40
C ASN A 240 -2.39 11.91 13.14
N ALA A 241 -2.58 11.30 12.00
CA ALA A 241 -3.80 10.61 11.65
C ALA A 241 -3.59 9.09 11.66
N LEU A 242 -4.67 8.34 11.82
CA LEU A 242 -4.67 6.90 11.88
C LEU A 242 -5.62 6.33 10.82
N VAL A 243 -5.08 5.51 9.94
CA VAL A 243 -5.88 4.69 9.02
C VAL A 243 -5.96 3.29 9.59
N GLN A 244 -7.15 2.86 9.94
CA GLN A 244 -7.43 1.50 10.41
C GLN A 244 -7.91 0.66 9.22
N MET A 245 -7.38 -0.53 9.09
CA MET A 245 -7.71 -1.47 8.03
C MET A 245 -8.06 -2.82 8.63
N THR A 246 -9.27 -3.30 8.36
CA THR A 246 -9.67 -4.66 8.67
C THR A 246 -9.96 -5.40 7.38
N MET A 247 -9.42 -6.60 7.22
CA MET A 247 -9.62 -7.42 6.03
C MET A 247 -9.84 -8.87 6.42
N VAL A 248 -10.86 -9.49 5.83
CA VAL A 248 -11.15 -10.92 5.98
C VAL A 248 -10.96 -11.58 4.62
N LEU A 249 -10.08 -12.56 4.55
CA LEU A 249 -9.89 -13.41 3.39
C LEU A 249 -10.51 -14.78 3.68
N THR A 250 -11.19 -15.36 2.67
CA THR A 250 -11.80 -16.69 2.78
C THR A 250 -11.51 -17.49 1.53
N ASP A 251 -11.07 -18.73 1.70
CA ASP A 251 -10.83 -19.64 0.59
C ASP A 251 -12.11 -20.37 0.14
N SER A 252 -12.00 -21.15 -0.93
CA SER A 252 -13.11 -21.96 -1.46
C SER A 252 -13.55 -23.11 -0.55
N ALA A 253 -12.74 -23.47 0.43
CA ALA A 253 -13.05 -24.52 1.43
C ALA A 253 -13.72 -23.93 2.68
N GLY A 254 -13.89 -22.59 2.76
CA GLY A 254 -14.50 -21.91 3.91
C GLY A 254 -13.51 -21.54 5.02
N GLU A 255 -12.20 -21.80 4.81
CA GLU A 255 -11.17 -21.36 5.75
C GLU A 255 -11.02 -19.84 5.66
N SER A 256 -10.98 -19.14 6.78
CA SER A 256 -10.92 -17.68 6.82
C SER A 256 -9.83 -17.16 7.75
N VAL A 257 -9.23 -16.04 7.35
CA VAL A 257 -8.24 -15.29 8.12
C VAL A 257 -8.68 -13.84 8.19
N SER A 258 -8.71 -13.27 9.39
CA SER A 258 -8.98 -11.86 9.64
C SER A 258 -7.67 -11.17 10.03
N LEU A 259 -7.39 -10.03 9.37
CA LEU A 259 -6.24 -9.20 9.65
C LEU A 259 -6.72 -7.79 10.03
N TYR A 260 -6.18 -7.26 11.11
CA TYR A 260 -6.32 -5.87 11.52
C TYR A 260 -4.96 -5.18 11.47
N HIS A 261 -4.92 -3.98 10.92
CA HIS A 261 -3.69 -3.20 10.84
C HIS A 261 -3.98 -1.70 10.96
N GLU A 262 -3.07 -0.99 11.59
CA GLU A 262 -3.13 0.47 11.75
C GLU A 262 -1.92 1.12 11.09
N VAL A 263 -2.16 2.20 10.37
CA VAL A 263 -1.12 3.00 9.73
C VAL A 263 -1.18 4.42 10.28
N HIS A 264 -0.09 4.82 10.93
CA HIS A 264 0.09 6.21 11.33
C HIS A 264 0.55 7.05 10.15
N VAL A 265 -0.09 8.18 9.95
CA VAL A 265 0.21 9.15 8.89
C VAL A 265 0.54 10.49 9.51
N SER A 266 1.58 11.14 9.00
CA SER A 266 1.91 12.50 9.41
C SER A 266 1.05 13.50 8.65
N ASN A 267 0.25 14.28 9.36
CA ASN A 267 -0.54 15.39 8.81
C ASN A 267 0.13 16.76 9.06
N THR A 268 1.45 16.78 9.27
CA THR A 268 2.20 18.04 9.39
C THR A 268 2.55 18.54 7.98
N PRO A 269 1.86 19.58 7.47
CA PRO A 269 2.05 20.10 6.12
C PRO A 269 3.33 20.93 5.95
#